data_b1e9670ae596409bbf74d8578bcaa960
#
_entry.id   b1e9670ae596409bbf74d8578bcaa960
#
_cell.length_a   1.000
_cell.length_b   1.000
_cell.length_c   1.000
_cell.angle_alpha   90.00
_cell.angle_beta   90.00
_cell.angle_gamma   90.00
#
_symmetry.space_group_name_H-M   'P 1'
#
loop_
_entity.id
_entity.type
_entity.pdbx_description
1 polymer ?
#
loop_
_entity_poly.entity_id
_entity_poly.type
_entity_poly.pdbx_seq_one_letter_code
_entity_poly.pdbx_strand_id
1 'polypeptide(L)'
;MTKIIDLKIKEKIYKSKKSQLSILNNFNLEVNTGEKIAIVGKSGAGKSSLLNIIGLLDRNYDGEYTLFGSQTDHLLTSELAQWRNQRIGFVLQESALIDSLTIEDNIKLPFLYAGSEKESLRQEAFETVTNAIEIKHILKKKPLECSGGEKARAVFARGIIMNPQIILADEPTASLDV
;
A
#
# COMPACT_ATOMS: atom_id res chain seq x y z
N MET A 1 -19.55 3.05 13.82
CA MET A 1 -18.43 2.74 12.90
C MET A 1 -17.15 2.79 13.71
N THR A 2 -16.21 1.90 13.47
CA THR A 2 -14.96 1.85 14.25
C THR A 2 -13.90 2.69 13.53
N LYS A 3 -13.29 3.66 14.23
CA LYS A 3 -12.19 4.46 13.71
C LYS A 3 -10.95 3.56 13.53
N ILE A 4 -10.41 3.52 12.31
CA ILE A 4 -9.21 2.74 11.97
C ILE A 4 -7.98 3.60 11.79
N ILE A 5 -8.14 4.86 11.35
CA ILE A 5 -7.07 5.86 11.24
C ILE A 5 -7.45 7.08 12.07
N ASP A 6 -6.54 7.55 12.91
CA ASP A 6 -6.57 8.86 13.56
C ASP A 6 -5.16 9.45 13.46
N LEU A 7 -4.96 10.31 12.45
CA LEU A 7 -3.66 10.89 12.11
C LEU A 7 -3.72 12.41 12.27
N LYS A 8 -2.81 12.93 13.09
CA LYS A 8 -2.62 14.37 13.31
C LYS A 8 -1.18 14.74 13.02
N ILE A 9 -0.94 15.45 11.93
CA ILE A 9 0.39 15.92 11.53
C ILE A 9 0.45 17.41 11.84
N LYS A 10 1.33 17.80 12.74
CA LYS A 10 1.67 19.22 12.99
C LYS A 10 2.50 19.74 11.84
N GLU A 11 3.56 19.02 11.50
CA GLU A 11 4.44 19.39 10.40
C GLU A 11 5.16 18.19 9.80
N LYS A 12 5.27 18.16 8.46
CA LYS A 12 6.16 17.29 7.70
C LYS A 12 7.09 18.10 6.83
N ILE A 13 8.40 17.98 7.05
CA ILE A 13 9.43 18.72 6.34
C ILE A 13 10.40 17.77 5.66
N TYR A 14 10.73 18.06 4.39
CA TYR A 14 11.91 17.50 3.74
C TYR A 14 13.08 18.49 3.83
N LYS A 15 14.18 18.06 4.42
CA LYS A 15 15.42 18.85 4.54
C LYS A 15 16.40 18.38 3.46
N SER A 16 16.85 19.29 2.63
CA SER A 16 18.01 19.11 1.78
C SER A 16 19.18 19.97 2.26
N LYS A 17 20.39 19.75 1.73
CA LYS A 17 21.58 20.56 2.10
C LYS A 17 21.40 22.07 1.88
N LYS A 18 20.46 22.49 1.03
CA LYS A 18 20.27 23.88 0.60
C LYS A 18 18.88 24.44 0.83
N SER A 19 17.90 23.59 1.21
CA SER A 19 16.51 24.02 1.36
C SER A 19 15.75 23.16 2.34
N GLN A 20 14.74 23.75 2.94
CA GLN A 20 13.77 23.10 3.78
C GLN A 20 12.38 23.32 3.14
N LEU A 21 11.66 22.24 2.86
CA LEU A 21 10.35 22.28 2.23
C LEU A 21 9.32 21.67 3.18
N SER A 22 8.39 22.49 3.66
CA SER A 22 7.24 22.02 4.41
C SER A 22 6.22 21.44 3.42
N ILE A 23 5.87 20.17 3.62
CA ILE A 23 4.98 19.40 2.72
C ILE A 23 3.58 19.30 3.30
N LEU A 24 3.46 19.03 4.59
CA LEU A 24 2.18 18.97 5.29
C LEU A 24 2.28 19.84 6.54
N ASN A 25 1.23 20.60 6.83
CA ASN A 25 1.17 21.49 7.97
C ASN A 25 -0.26 21.49 8.55
N ASN A 26 -0.39 21.23 9.85
CA ASN A 26 -1.66 21.18 10.59
C ASN A 26 -2.72 20.29 9.86
N PHE A 27 -2.32 19.10 9.46
CA PHE A 27 -3.18 18.16 8.74
C PHE A 27 -3.77 17.13 9.71
N ASN A 28 -5.09 16.93 9.63
CA ASN A 28 -5.80 15.92 10.41
C ASN A 28 -6.60 15.01 9.47
N LEU A 29 -6.57 13.71 9.75
CA LEU A 29 -7.33 12.70 9.00
C LEU A 29 -7.89 11.65 9.96
N GLU A 30 -9.19 11.49 9.94
CA GLU A 30 -9.89 10.39 10.61
C GLU A 30 -10.58 9.52 9.56
N VAL A 31 -10.42 8.19 9.68
CA VAL A 31 -11.05 7.22 8.78
C VAL A 31 -11.70 6.11 9.58
N ASN A 32 -12.93 5.79 9.24
CA ASN A 32 -13.67 4.68 9.82
C ASN A 32 -13.68 3.46 8.90
N THR A 33 -13.95 2.30 9.47
CA THR A 33 -14.09 1.05 8.69
C THR A 33 -15.13 1.21 7.58
N GLY A 34 -14.75 0.82 6.36
CA GLY A 34 -15.60 0.83 5.16
C GLY A 34 -15.64 2.17 4.41
N GLU A 35 -14.98 3.22 4.93
CA GLU A 35 -14.90 4.50 4.22
C GLU A 35 -13.97 4.42 2.99
N LYS A 36 -14.34 5.17 1.95
CA LYS A 36 -13.54 5.37 0.74
C LYS A 36 -13.20 6.84 0.64
N ILE A 37 -11.90 7.16 0.64
CA ILE A 37 -11.40 8.54 0.67
C ILE A 37 -10.55 8.81 -0.58
N ALA A 38 -10.85 9.89 -1.28
CA ALA A 38 -10.03 10.40 -2.35
C ALA A 38 -9.20 11.59 -1.86
N ILE A 39 -7.85 11.47 -1.96
CA ILE A 39 -6.92 12.56 -1.67
C ILE A 39 -6.63 13.29 -2.97
N VAL A 40 -7.10 14.52 -3.08
CA VAL A 40 -6.93 15.35 -4.27
C VAL A 40 -6.02 16.54 -4.01
N GLY A 41 -5.28 16.96 -5.02
CA GLY A 41 -4.38 18.11 -4.91
C GLY A 41 -3.43 18.20 -6.10
N LYS A 42 -2.79 19.38 -6.27
CA LYS A 42 -1.80 19.61 -7.32
C LYS A 42 -0.60 18.65 -7.19
N SER A 43 0.16 18.46 -8.28
CA SER A 43 1.44 17.76 -8.22
C SER A 43 2.35 18.46 -7.19
N GLY A 44 3.07 17.65 -6.39
CA GLY A 44 3.92 18.18 -5.31
C GLY A 44 3.19 18.59 -4.03
N ALA A 45 1.86 18.49 -3.93
CA ALA A 45 1.09 18.84 -2.73
C ALA A 45 1.26 17.87 -1.53
N GLY A 46 2.13 16.87 -1.64
CA GLY A 46 2.40 15.94 -0.53
C GLY A 46 1.51 14.71 -0.48
N LYS A 47 0.71 14.40 -1.53
CA LYS A 47 -0.18 13.24 -1.57
C LYS A 47 0.56 11.92 -1.30
N SER A 48 1.62 11.65 -2.06
CA SER A 48 2.43 10.43 -1.88
C SER A 48 3.16 10.41 -0.53
N SER A 49 3.58 11.58 0.00
CA SER A 49 4.15 11.68 1.35
C SER A 49 3.13 11.30 2.42
N LEU A 50 1.87 11.75 2.26
CA LEU A 50 0.77 11.39 3.15
C LEU A 50 0.47 9.90 3.07
N LEU A 51 0.39 9.32 1.86
CA LEU A 51 0.22 7.87 1.68
C LEU A 51 1.34 7.07 2.32
N ASN A 52 2.60 7.54 2.22
CA ASN A 52 3.74 6.89 2.87
C ASN A 52 3.64 6.94 4.41
N ILE A 53 3.14 8.05 4.98
CA ILE A 53 2.89 8.15 6.43
C ILE A 53 1.78 7.18 6.84
N ILE A 54 0.63 7.21 6.16
CA ILE A 54 -0.50 6.31 6.44
C ILE A 54 -0.06 4.85 6.31
N GLY A 55 0.76 4.54 5.31
CA GLY A 55 1.30 3.21 5.04
C GLY A 55 2.46 2.78 5.93
N LEU A 56 2.81 3.56 6.96
CA LEU A 56 3.91 3.27 7.90
C LEU A 56 5.29 3.15 7.20
N LEU A 57 5.47 3.76 6.03
CA LEU A 57 6.72 3.82 5.28
C LEU A 57 7.57 5.02 5.68
N ASP A 58 6.93 6.12 6.07
CA ASP A 58 7.60 7.34 6.52
C ASP A 58 7.11 7.71 7.93
N ARG A 59 8.02 7.77 8.90
CA ARG A 59 7.78 8.12 10.29
C ARG A 59 8.40 9.47 10.68
N ASN A 60 9.04 10.13 9.74
CA ASN A 60 9.75 11.38 10.00
C ASN A 60 8.82 12.59 9.84
N TYR A 61 7.93 12.80 10.78
CA TYR A 61 7.03 13.96 10.89
C TYR A 61 6.80 14.31 12.38
N ASP A 62 6.36 15.52 12.66
CA ASP A 62 5.86 15.90 13.98
C ASP A 62 4.35 15.70 14.02
N GLY A 63 3.88 14.89 14.96
CA GLY A 63 2.46 14.57 15.08
C GLY A 63 2.19 13.27 15.80
N GLU A 64 0.94 12.83 15.74
CA GLU A 64 0.45 11.61 16.38
C GLU A 64 -0.29 10.74 15.35
N TYR A 65 -0.08 9.45 15.39
CA TYR A 65 -0.78 8.50 14.53
C TYR A 65 -1.25 7.27 15.30
N THR A 66 -2.56 7.16 15.44
CA THR A 66 -3.22 5.96 15.96
C THR A 66 -3.79 5.16 14.78
N LEU A 67 -3.37 3.92 14.63
CA LEU A 67 -3.81 3.00 13.59
C LEU A 67 -4.37 1.74 14.25
N PHE A 68 -5.57 1.30 13.85
CA PHE A 68 -6.27 0.16 14.45
C PHE A 68 -6.35 0.21 15.98
N GLY A 69 -6.48 1.43 16.55
CA GLY A 69 -6.58 1.64 18.00
C GLY A 69 -5.26 1.65 18.76
N SER A 70 -4.11 1.51 18.07
CA SER A 70 -2.78 1.54 18.69
C SER A 70 -1.95 2.72 18.19
N GLN A 71 -1.23 3.41 19.10
CA GLN A 71 -0.29 4.46 18.72
C GLN A 71 0.91 3.86 18.00
N THR A 72 1.18 4.32 16.79
CA THR A 72 2.22 3.73 15.93
C THR A 72 3.64 3.98 16.43
N ASP A 73 3.84 5.04 17.24
CA ASP A 73 5.16 5.38 17.80
C ASP A 73 5.65 4.35 18.83
N HIS A 74 4.73 3.64 19.47
CA HIS A 74 5.05 2.60 20.46
C HIS A 74 5.33 1.24 19.84
N LEU A 75 5.07 1.08 18.53
CA LEU A 75 5.26 -0.20 17.85
C LEU A 75 6.73 -0.42 17.48
N LEU A 76 7.18 -1.66 17.67
CA LEU A 76 8.50 -2.09 17.23
C LEU A 76 8.58 -2.12 15.70
N THR A 77 9.78 -2.01 15.15
CA THR A 77 10.00 -2.06 13.69
C THR A 77 9.47 -3.37 13.08
N SER A 78 9.56 -4.49 13.80
CA SER A 78 9.02 -5.77 13.37
C SER A 78 7.49 -5.78 13.32
N GLU A 79 6.82 -5.14 14.29
CA GLU A 79 5.35 -5.02 14.31
C GLU A 79 4.86 -4.13 13.17
N LEU A 80 5.54 -3.01 12.92
CA LEU A 80 5.25 -2.14 11.79
C LEU A 80 5.42 -2.88 10.45
N ALA A 81 6.46 -3.70 10.30
CA ALA A 81 6.67 -4.52 9.12
C ALA A 81 5.55 -5.55 8.94
N GLN A 82 5.12 -6.21 10.02
CA GLN A 82 4.00 -7.13 10.01
C GLN A 82 2.69 -6.43 9.62
N TRP A 83 2.41 -5.25 10.17
CA TRP A 83 1.20 -4.49 9.83
C TRP A 83 1.20 -4.06 8.36
N ARG A 84 2.34 -3.58 7.83
CA ARG A 84 2.47 -3.27 6.39
C ARG A 84 2.20 -4.48 5.51
N ASN A 85 2.66 -5.65 5.91
CA ASN A 85 2.48 -6.87 5.14
C ASN A 85 1.04 -7.42 5.19
N GLN A 86 0.43 -7.43 6.40
CA GLN A 86 -0.81 -8.15 6.64
C GLN A 86 -2.06 -7.26 6.64
N ARG A 87 -1.92 -5.97 6.98
CA ARG A 87 -3.06 -5.08 7.21
C ARG A 87 -3.19 -3.96 6.20
N ILE A 88 -2.12 -3.65 5.45
CA ILE A 88 -2.08 -2.54 4.52
C ILE A 88 -1.72 -3.05 3.13
N GLY A 89 -2.63 -2.91 2.17
CA GLY A 89 -2.37 -3.18 0.76
C GLY A 89 -1.86 -1.93 0.04
N PHE A 90 -0.80 -2.08 -0.74
CA PHE A 90 -0.24 -0.99 -1.53
C PHE A 90 -0.48 -1.23 -3.02
N VAL A 91 -1.12 -0.26 -3.68
CA VAL A 91 -1.31 -0.20 -5.12
C VAL A 91 -0.64 1.07 -5.63
N LEU A 92 0.64 0.97 -6.01
CA LEU A 92 1.45 2.12 -6.41
C LEU A 92 1.40 2.33 -7.92
N GLN A 93 1.50 3.60 -8.36
CA GLN A 93 1.43 4.04 -9.74
C GLN A 93 2.50 3.39 -10.62
N GLU A 94 3.74 3.37 -10.17
CA GLU A 94 4.80 2.64 -10.88
C GLU A 94 4.66 1.16 -10.57
N SER A 95 4.65 0.33 -11.63
CA SER A 95 4.56 -1.12 -11.48
C SER A 95 5.78 -1.63 -10.71
N ALA A 96 5.66 -1.64 -9.38
CA ALA A 96 6.70 -2.14 -8.47
C ALA A 96 6.82 -3.68 -8.54
N LEU A 97 6.60 -4.26 -9.74
CA LEU A 97 6.83 -5.67 -9.99
C LEU A 97 8.34 -5.91 -10.16
N ILE A 98 8.81 -7.02 -9.65
CA ILE A 98 10.20 -7.45 -9.81
C ILE A 98 10.32 -8.14 -11.17
N ASP A 99 11.07 -7.55 -12.09
CA ASP A 99 11.18 -7.99 -13.49
C ASP A 99 11.75 -9.41 -13.66
N SER A 100 12.59 -9.86 -12.73
CA SER A 100 13.19 -11.20 -12.76
C SER A 100 12.22 -12.31 -12.35
N LEU A 101 11.13 -11.97 -11.65
CA LEU A 101 10.11 -12.90 -11.17
C LEU A 101 8.95 -13.01 -12.16
N THR A 102 8.24 -14.14 -12.12
CA THR A 102 6.95 -14.27 -12.81
C THR A 102 5.88 -13.40 -12.16
N ILE A 103 4.75 -13.19 -12.85
CA ILE A 103 3.58 -12.52 -12.27
C ILE A 103 3.06 -13.28 -11.05
N GLU A 104 3.03 -14.61 -11.12
CA GLU A 104 2.65 -15.47 -9.99
C GLU A 104 3.55 -15.23 -8.78
N ASP A 105 4.87 -15.25 -8.96
CA ASP A 105 5.83 -15.05 -7.89
C ASP A 105 5.72 -13.63 -7.29
N ASN A 106 5.54 -12.61 -8.14
CA ASN A 106 5.29 -11.24 -7.70
C ASN A 106 4.04 -11.13 -6.81
N ILE A 107 2.94 -11.79 -7.18
CA ILE A 107 1.70 -11.77 -6.39
C ILE A 107 1.89 -12.51 -5.07
N LYS A 108 2.66 -13.59 -5.04
CA LYS A 108 2.90 -14.41 -3.85
C LYS A 108 3.94 -13.82 -2.88
N LEU A 109 4.68 -12.76 -3.26
CA LEU A 109 5.71 -12.14 -2.41
C LEU A 109 5.25 -11.87 -0.96
N PRO A 110 4.04 -11.31 -0.69
CA PRO A 110 3.61 -11.05 0.68
C PRO A 110 3.55 -12.30 1.56
N PHE A 111 3.30 -13.48 1.00
CA PHE A 111 3.27 -14.72 1.75
C PHE A 111 4.62 -15.12 2.36
N LEU A 112 5.73 -14.66 1.77
CA LEU A 112 7.07 -14.93 2.31
C LEU A 112 7.30 -14.29 3.68
N TYR A 113 6.54 -13.24 3.99
CA TYR A 113 6.66 -12.45 5.23
C TYR A 113 5.48 -12.63 6.17
N ALA A 114 4.52 -13.49 5.81
CA ALA A 114 3.26 -13.67 6.56
C ALA A 114 3.35 -14.61 7.78
N GLY A 115 4.54 -15.19 8.04
CA GLY A 115 4.70 -16.19 9.10
C GLY A 115 4.21 -17.57 8.68
N SER A 116 3.82 -18.41 9.66
CA SER A 116 3.51 -19.85 9.48
C SER A 116 2.02 -20.09 9.16
N GLU A 117 1.43 -19.37 8.20
CA GLU A 117 0.10 -19.71 7.71
C GLU A 117 0.13 -21.04 6.94
N LYS A 118 -1.01 -21.78 6.98
CA LYS A 118 -1.14 -23.03 6.24
C LYS A 118 -1.08 -22.77 4.73
N GLU A 119 -0.31 -23.55 4.01
CA GLU A 119 -0.16 -23.44 2.56
C GLU A 119 -1.51 -23.53 1.82
N SER A 120 -2.47 -24.34 2.34
CA SER A 120 -3.81 -24.43 1.76
C SER A 120 -4.57 -23.10 1.76
N LEU A 121 -4.43 -22.27 2.82
CA LEU A 121 -5.07 -20.95 2.91
C LEU A 121 -4.43 -19.96 1.94
N ARG A 122 -3.12 -20.02 1.79
CA ARG A 122 -2.39 -19.20 0.81
C ARG A 122 -2.81 -19.53 -0.62
N GLN A 123 -2.93 -20.81 -0.92
CA GLN A 123 -3.39 -21.25 -2.24
C GLN A 123 -4.83 -20.83 -2.51
N GLU A 124 -5.73 -20.95 -1.55
CA GLU A 124 -7.12 -20.48 -1.65
C GLU A 124 -7.21 -18.97 -1.89
N ALA A 125 -6.45 -18.18 -1.12
CA ALA A 125 -6.37 -16.72 -1.31
C ALA A 125 -5.85 -16.36 -2.70
N PHE A 126 -4.80 -17.04 -3.17
CA PHE A 126 -4.22 -16.84 -4.49
C PHE A 126 -5.22 -17.14 -5.61
N GLU A 127 -5.91 -18.28 -5.53
CA GLU A 127 -6.93 -18.68 -6.52
C GLU A 127 -8.10 -17.68 -6.53
N THR A 128 -8.56 -17.27 -5.36
CA THR A 128 -9.66 -16.31 -5.21
C THR A 128 -9.30 -14.97 -5.86
N VAL A 129 -8.15 -14.40 -5.53
CA VAL A 129 -7.72 -13.11 -6.05
C VAL A 129 -7.45 -13.17 -7.55
N THR A 130 -6.72 -14.18 -8.04
CA THR A 130 -6.37 -14.28 -9.46
C THR A 130 -7.58 -14.55 -10.35
N ASN A 131 -8.59 -15.25 -9.85
CA ASN A 131 -9.88 -15.41 -10.54
C ASN A 131 -10.66 -14.10 -10.60
N ALA A 132 -10.80 -13.41 -9.46
CA ALA A 132 -11.58 -12.17 -9.37
C ALA A 132 -11.04 -11.05 -10.28
N ILE A 133 -9.73 -11.04 -10.53
CA ILE A 133 -9.05 -10.01 -11.34
C ILE A 133 -8.77 -10.51 -12.79
N GLU A 134 -9.14 -11.73 -13.10
CA GLU A 134 -9.01 -12.32 -14.45
C GLU A 134 -7.58 -12.32 -15.02
N ILE A 135 -6.57 -12.67 -14.20
CA ILE A 135 -5.15 -12.62 -14.60
C ILE A 135 -4.47 -13.99 -14.71
N LYS A 136 -5.23 -15.09 -14.64
CA LYS A 136 -4.65 -16.43 -14.70
C LYS A 136 -3.81 -16.69 -15.96
N HIS A 137 -4.19 -16.08 -17.08
CA HIS A 137 -3.52 -16.27 -18.38
C HIS A 137 -2.11 -15.67 -18.45
N ILE A 138 -1.73 -14.79 -17.51
CA ILE A 138 -0.42 -14.13 -17.47
C ILE A 138 0.48 -14.61 -16.32
N LEU A 139 0.02 -15.52 -15.46
CA LEU A 139 0.75 -15.89 -14.24
C LEU A 139 2.18 -16.37 -14.48
N LYS A 140 2.42 -17.07 -15.60
CA LYS A 140 3.76 -17.57 -15.96
C LYS A 140 4.63 -16.58 -16.74
N LYS A 141 4.07 -15.44 -17.16
CA LYS A 141 4.81 -14.38 -17.83
C LYS A 141 5.65 -13.58 -16.84
N LYS A 142 6.67 -12.90 -17.35
CA LYS A 142 7.41 -11.85 -16.61
C LYS A 142 6.78 -10.48 -16.86
N PRO A 143 7.01 -9.48 -15.99
CA PRO A 143 6.45 -8.15 -16.15
C PRO A 143 6.72 -7.49 -17.51
N LEU A 144 7.91 -7.73 -18.09
CA LEU A 144 8.28 -7.19 -19.41
C LEU A 144 7.46 -7.78 -20.56
N GLU A 145 6.79 -8.91 -20.37
CA GLU A 145 5.96 -9.60 -21.36
C GLU A 145 4.47 -9.22 -21.23
N CYS A 146 4.15 -8.30 -20.29
CA CYS A 146 2.79 -7.91 -19.97
C CYS A 146 2.50 -6.47 -20.42
N SER A 147 1.24 -6.24 -20.83
CA SER A 147 0.73 -4.88 -21.06
C SER A 147 0.66 -4.05 -19.78
N GLY A 148 0.48 -2.73 -19.91
CA GLY A 148 0.32 -1.82 -18.77
C GLY A 148 -0.86 -2.22 -17.87
N GLY A 149 -2.01 -2.54 -18.46
CA GLY A 149 -3.19 -2.99 -17.73
C GLY A 149 -3.00 -4.35 -17.05
N GLU A 150 -2.29 -5.29 -17.67
CA GLU A 150 -1.93 -6.59 -17.05
C GLU A 150 -1.03 -6.39 -15.83
N LYS A 151 -0.02 -5.49 -15.94
CA LYS A 151 0.85 -5.12 -14.81
C LYS A 151 0.07 -4.48 -13.69
N ALA A 152 -0.81 -3.52 -14.00
CA ALA A 152 -1.65 -2.84 -13.01
C ALA A 152 -2.52 -3.85 -12.24
N ARG A 153 -3.17 -4.80 -12.94
CA ARG A 153 -3.93 -5.89 -12.30
C ARG A 153 -3.05 -6.77 -11.41
N ALA A 154 -1.83 -7.10 -11.84
CA ALA A 154 -0.90 -7.89 -11.03
C ALA A 154 -0.45 -7.14 -9.75
N VAL A 155 -0.18 -5.83 -9.84
CA VAL A 155 0.13 -4.99 -8.67
C VAL A 155 -1.06 -4.94 -7.72
N PHE A 156 -2.27 -4.77 -8.26
CA PHE A 156 -3.49 -4.79 -7.45
C PHE A 156 -3.69 -6.15 -6.77
N ALA A 157 -3.52 -7.26 -7.49
CA ALA A 157 -3.59 -8.61 -6.92
C ALA A 157 -2.62 -8.78 -5.75
N ARG A 158 -1.35 -8.37 -5.92
CA ARG A 158 -0.35 -8.40 -4.85
C ARG A 158 -0.75 -7.55 -3.65
N GLY A 159 -1.33 -6.37 -3.90
CA GLY A 159 -1.75 -5.46 -2.84
C GLY A 159 -2.88 -6.01 -1.97
N ILE A 160 -3.75 -6.87 -2.51
CA ILE A 160 -4.92 -7.39 -1.80
C ILE A 160 -4.80 -8.85 -1.34
N ILE A 161 -3.72 -9.56 -1.73
CA ILE A 161 -3.58 -11.00 -1.50
C ILE A 161 -3.63 -11.40 -0.02
N MET A 162 -3.21 -10.50 0.87
CA MET A 162 -3.24 -10.69 2.33
C MET A 162 -4.58 -10.27 2.96
N ASN A 163 -5.60 -9.96 2.17
CA ASN A 163 -6.89 -9.45 2.63
C ASN A 163 -6.75 -8.25 3.60
N PRO A 164 -6.08 -7.17 3.20
CA PRO A 164 -5.75 -6.05 4.07
C PRO A 164 -7.00 -5.29 4.53
N GLN A 165 -6.89 -4.63 5.69
CA GLN A 165 -7.92 -3.78 6.26
C GLN A 165 -7.95 -2.37 5.65
N ILE A 166 -6.82 -1.94 5.06
CA ILE A 166 -6.64 -0.67 4.37
C ILE A 166 -6.00 -0.94 3.01
N ILE A 167 -6.49 -0.31 1.96
CA ILE A 167 -5.84 -0.26 0.65
C ILE A 167 -5.43 1.18 0.38
N LEU A 168 -4.14 1.39 0.13
CA LEU A 168 -3.55 2.67 -0.28
C LEU A 168 -3.23 2.60 -1.77
N ALA A 169 -3.87 3.47 -2.55
CA ALA A 169 -3.67 3.53 -3.99
C ALA A 169 -3.16 4.92 -4.40
N ASP A 170 -2.03 4.97 -5.11
CA ASP A 170 -1.48 6.20 -5.69
C ASP A 170 -1.67 6.14 -7.20
N GLU A 171 -2.54 6.98 -7.75
CA GLU A 171 -2.92 7.07 -9.15
C GLU A 171 -3.23 5.70 -9.81
N PRO A 172 -4.11 4.86 -9.21
CA PRO A 172 -4.30 3.46 -9.61
C PRO A 172 -4.83 3.26 -11.03
N THR A 173 -5.32 4.30 -11.67
CA THR A 173 -5.89 4.27 -13.03
C THR A 173 -5.01 4.92 -14.08
N ALA A 174 -3.84 5.45 -13.73
CA ALA A 174 -2.96 6.18 -14.65
C ALA A 174 -2.46 5.33 -15.84
N SER A 175 -2.44 4.01 -15.70
CA SER A 175 -2.03 3.07 -16.75
C SER A 175 -3.18 2.24 -17.34
N LEU A 176 -4.42 2.59 -17.00
CA LEU A 176 -5.60 1.98 -17.60
C LEU A 176 -6.08 2.89 -18.72
N ASP A 177 -6.03 2.39 -19.97
CA ASP A 177 -6.65 3.05 -21.11
C ASP A 177 -8.16 3.12 -20.86
N VAL A 178 -8.72 4.33 -20.91
CA VAL A 178 -10.15 4.61 -20.81
C VAL A 178 -10.76 4.54 -22.20
#